data_a845d1efe5aff02a680139b8fdebaccc
#
_entry.id   a845d1efe5aff02a680139b8fdebaccc
#
_cell.length_a   1.000
_cell.length_b   1.000
_cell.length_c   1.000
_cell.angle_alpha   90.00
_cell.angle_beta   90.00
_cell.angle_gamma   90.00
#
_symmetry.space_group_name_H-M   'P 1'
#
loop_
_entity.id
_entity.type
_entity.pdbx_description
1 polymer ?
#
loop_
_entity_poly.entity_id
_entity_poly.type
_entity_poly.pdbx_seq_one_letter_code
_entity_poly.pdbx_strand_id
1 'polypeptide(L)'
;MRRRSMGVLAGLVLAVLAPLLLAGPAQAAEGGADEGGREVVVGTEGTYPPFSFNEGGELTGYDIEVMKAVADEAGWRLRFVQSQFDALFGALDSGRIDVIANQITVNPEREANYAFSTPYTYSRGVIVAKKGSDIRTLADLEGKVTAQSATSNWSQVAKDAGARVENVEQFAQAADLVARGRVDAIVNDNIAVLDYLATTGDDQIEVVGDAGEEVGAQALAFRQDDDALVREADQALDALRADGTLTTISEKYFKADVSVEDGGDAEVAGRAGGSWWDSVRDTAWPALVALLKITIPLTAVSFAIGLVAAVLIALARISSSRLLSWPARFFISAVRGTPLLLQLFVVFFALPTLGVELPSFLAATLALSVNVAGYAAETVRGALLAVPAGQHEAAATIGMSRALTLRRVVLPQAARIAVPPLSNTLVSLVKDTSLVSVVLLTDPFRVVTQAASVSFDYLPLFVMVGFYYWVICTLLTAAQNRLETRLNRYVTT
;
A
#
# COMPACT_ATOMS: atom_id res chain seq x y z
N MET A 1 20.15 -28.69 -36.38
CA MET A 1 18.81 -28.23 -35.93
C MET A 1 18.77 -27.52 -34.57
N ARG A 2 19.92 -27.03 -34.02
CA ARG A 2 20.01 -26.45 -32.66
C ARG A 2 19.85 -24.90 -32.54
N ARG A 3 19.83 -24.15 -33.63
CA ARG A 3 19.77 -22.66 -33.62
C ARG A 3 18.36 -22.05 -33.76
N ARG A 4 17.35 -22.82 -34.14
CA ARG A 4 15.99 -22.29 -34.34
C ARG A 4 15.11 -22.24 -33.07
N SER A 5 15.46 -23.00 -32.02
CA SER A 5 14.67 -23.02 -30.78
C SER A 5 15.01 -21.89 -29.82
N MET A 6 16.18 -21.27 -29.93
CA MET A 6 16.60 -20.16 -29.05
C MET A 6 15.94 -18.83 -29.47
N GLY A 7 15.67 -18.63 -30.76
CA GLY A 7 14.96 -17.45 -31.25
C GLY A 7 13.48 -17.41 -30.89
N VAL A 8 12.85 -18.56 -30.74
CA VAL A 8 11.41 -18.66 -30.41
C VAL A 8 11.16 -18.36 -28.93
N LEU A 9 12.07 -18.72 -28.02
CA LEU A 9 11.89 -18.45 -26.58
C LEU A 9 12.26 -17.01 -26.20
N ALA A 10 13.34 -16.48 -26.79
CA ALA A 10 13.67 -15.06 -26.65
C ALA A 10 12.55 -14.18 -27.26
N GLY A 11 11.97 -14.61 -28.41
CA GLY A 11 10.82 -13.97 -29.02
C GLY A 11 9.53 -14.06 -28.20
N LEU A 12 9.34 -15.15 -27.44
CA LEU A 12 8.15 -15.33 -26.58
C LEU A 12 8.26 -14.57 -25.26
N VAL A 13 9.44 -14.48 -24.65
CA VAL A 13 9.68 -13.62 -23.50
C VAL A 13 9.58 -12.14 -23.90
N LEU A 14 10.14 -11.77 -25.06
CA LEU A 14 9.93 -10.44 -25.64
C LEU A 14 8.48 -10.19 -26.08
N ALA A 15 7.74 -11.19 -26.54
CA ALA A 15 6.33 -11.05 -26.93
C ALA A 15 5.38 -10.93 -25.73
N VAL A 16 5.75 -11.42 -24.56
CA VAL A 16 5.00 -11.19 -23.29
C VAL A 16 5.38 -9.85 -22.67
N LEU A 17 6.61 -9.38 -22.90
CA LEU A 17 7.09 -8.06 -22.47
C LEU A 17 6.85 -6.96 -23.52
N ALA A 18 6.70 -7.29 -24.80
CA ALA A 18 6.52 -6.33 -25.89
C ALA A 18 5.22 -5.49 -25.79
N PRO A 19 4.06 -6.01 -25.33
CA PRO A 19 2.91 -5.16 -25.07
C PRO A 19 3.14 -4.20 -23.90
N LEU A 20 4.02 -4.56 -22.93
CA LEU A 20 4.42 -3.71 -21.82
C LEU A 20 5.47 -2.67 -22.23
N LEU A 21 6.29 -2.97 -23.25
CA LEU A 21 7.30 -2.08 -23.83
C LEU A 21 6.75 -1.23 -24.98
N LEU A 22 5.63 -1.63 -25.61
CA LEU A 22 4.92 -0.89 -26.66
C LEU A 22 3.72 -0.08 -26.13
N ALA A 23 3.43 -0.14 -24.85
CA ALA A 23 2.75 0.94 -24.16
C ALA A 23 3.75 2.10 -24.12
N GLY A 24 3.87 2.83 -25.21
CA GLY A 24 4.44 4.17 -25.25
C GLY A 24 3.77 4.99 -24.15
N PRO A 25 4.37 6.12 -23.73
CA PRO A 25 3.76 6.93 -22.70
C PRO A 25 2.30 7.08 -23.05
N ALA A 26 1.42 6.59 -22.18
CA ALA A 26 0.00 6.83 -22.33
C ALA A 26 -0.10 8.35 -22.38
N GLN A 27 -0.42 8.88 -23.55
CA GLN A 27 -0.74 10.28 -23.70
C GLN A 27 -1.80 10.53 -22.64
N ALA A 28 -1.41 11.32 -21.66
CA ALA A 28 -2.35 11.96 -20.78
C ALA A 28 -3.44 12.52 -21.69
N ALA A 29 -4.69 12.20 -21.42
CA ALA A 29 -5.81 12.75 -22.14
C ALA A 29 -5.63 14.27 -22.17
N GLU A 30 -5.37 14.80 -23.36
CA GLU A 30 -5.47 16.22 -23.64
C GLU A 30 -6.93 16.61 -23.45
N GLY A 31 -7.18 17.34 -22.37
CA GLY A 31 -8.50 17.86 -22.08
C GLY A 31 -8.44 18.86 -20.95
N GLY A 32 -7.90 20.04 -21.20
CA GLY A 32 -7.93 21.15 -20.28
C GLY A 32 -6.87 22.17 -20.66
N ALA A 33 -7.29 23.39 -20.92
CA ALA A 33 -6.45 24.52 -21.30
C ALA A 33 -5.25 24.65 -20.35
N ASP A 34 -4.14 24.94 -20.95
CA ASP A 34 -2.84 25.31 -20.37
C ASP A 34 -3.00 26.44 -19.32
N GLU A 35 -3.34 26.10 -18.09
CA GLU A 35 -3.12 26.95 -16.93
C GLU A 35 -1.71 26.60 -16.43
N GLY A 36 -0.77 27.45 -16.82
CA GLY A 36 0.65 27.27 -16.70
C GLY A 36 1.18 27.26 -15.26
N GLY A 37 1.04 26.16 -14.53
CA GLY A 37 1.68 25.92 -13.25
C GLY A 37 2.46 24.61 -13.26
N ARG A 38 3.58 24.52 -12.53
CA ARG A 38 4.34 23.29 -12.32
C ARG A 38 3.48 22.27 -11.58
N GLU A 39 3.36 21.04 -12.08
CA GLU A 39 2.73 19.95 -11.33
C GLU A 39 3.67 19.51 -10.21
N VAL A 40 3.17 19.47 -8.97
CA VAL A 40 3.88 18.98 -7.78
C VAL A 40 3.08 17.83 -7.17
N VAL A 41 3.73 16.69 -7.00
CA VAL A 41 3.13 15.49 -6.44
C VAL A 41 3.38 15.43 -4.95
N VAL A 42 2.31 15.54 -4.17
CA VAL A 42 2.35 15.61 -2.70
C VAL A 42 2.06 14.26 -2.09
N GLY A 43 2.97 13.74 -1.28
CA GLY A 43 2.76 12.54 -0.48
C GLY A 43 2.19 12.86 0.89
N THR A 44 1.17 12.12 1.30
CA THR A 44 0.55 12.23 2.62
C THR A 44 -0.12 10.91 3.01
N GLU A 45 -0.48 10.71 4.28
CA GLU A 45 -1.18 9.47 4.70
C GLU A 45 -2.66 9.48 4.33
N GLY A 46 -3.36 10.57 4.61
CA GLY A 46 -4.81 10.63 4.55
C GLY A 46 -5.51 9.81 5.64
N THR A 47 -4.78 9.47 6.71
CA THR A 47 -5.23 8.66 7.86
C THR A 47 -4.71 9.20 9.20
N TYR A 48 -4.23 10.45 9.21
CA TYR A 48 -3.66 11.12 10.38
C TYR A 48 -4.38 12.44 10.71
N PRO A 49 -5.63 12.36 11.22
CA PRO A 49 -6.36 13.56 11.63
C PRO A 49 -5.72 14.20 12.87
N PRO A 50 -5.81 15.51 13.02
CA PRO A 50 -6.54 16.49 12.18
C PRO A 50 -5.70 17.06 11.03
N PHE A 51 -4.53 16.50 10.75
CA PHE A 51 -3.55 17.02 9.80
C PHE A 51 -3.83 16.59 8.35
N SER A 52 -4.04 15.29 8.13
CA SER A 52 -4.28 14.70 6.82
C SER A 52 -5.26 13.53 6.95
N PHE A 53 -6.49 13.68 6.47
CA PHE A 53 -7.51 12.64 6.57
C PHE A 53 -8.56 12.75 5.46
N ASN A 54 -9.36 11.70 5.28
CA ASN A 54 -10.43 11.67 4.30
C ASN A 54 -11.78 11.90 4.98
N GLU A 55 -12.50 12.94 4.57
CA GLU A 55 -13.85 13.24 5.03
C GLU A 55 -14.80 13.33 3.84
N GLY A 56 -15.89 12.59 3.86
CA GLY A 56 -16.82 12.53 2.74
C GLY A 56 -16.24 12.05 1.41
N GLY A 57 -15.07 11.38 1.43
CA GLY A 57 -14.36 10.95 0.23
C GLY A 57 -13.38 11.97 -0.33
N GLU A 58 -13.23 13.11 0.29
CA GLU A 58 -12.26 14.16 -0.05
C GLU A 58 -11.11 14.19 0.95
N LEU A 59 -9.89 14.40 0.46
CA LEU A 59 -8.71 14.58 1.29
C LEU A 59 -8.69 16.01 1.85
N THR A 60 -8.63 16.10 3.18
CA THR A 60 -8.69 17.36 3.96
C THR A 60 -7.75 17.28 5.16
N GLY A 61 -7.69 18.34 5.94
CA GLY A 61 -6.88 18.49 7.14
C GLY A 61 -5.93 19.68 7.07
N TYR A 62 -5.30 19.96 8.19
CA TYR A 62 -4.43 21.12 8.34
C TYR A 62 -3.29 21.13 7.31
N ASP A 63 -2.54 20.02 7.18
CA ASP A 63 -1.44 19.90 6.21
C ASP A 63 -1.90 20.06 4.76
N ILE A 64 -3.10 19.56 4.48
CA ILE A 64 -3.68 19.63 3.14
C ILE A 64 -4.06 21.06 2.79
N GLU A 65 -4.61 21.82 3.75
CA GLU A 65 -4.98 23.21 3.51
C GLU A 65 -3.74 24.11 3.44
N VAL A 66 -2.75 23.89 4.30
CA VAL A 66 -1.45 24.58 4.20
C VAL A 66 -0.81 24.31 2.84
N MET A 67 -0.78 23.04 2.41
CA MET A 67 -0.18 22.68 1.13
C MET A 67 -0.92 23.29 -0.06
N LYS A 68 -2.25 23.37 -0.02
CA LYS A 68 -3.05 24.08 -1.03
C LYS A 68 -2.73 25.57 -1.06
N ALA A 69 -2.62 26.23 0.10
CA ALA A 69 -2.26 27.63 0.19
C ALA A 69 -0.84 27.89 -0.36
N VAL A 70 0.13 27.03 -0.01
CA VAL A 70 1.50 27.08 -0.57
C VAL A 70 1.47 26.96 -2.09
N ALA A 71 0.67 26.04 -2.62
CA ALA A 71 0.58 25.84 -4.06
C ALA A 71 -0.05 27.02 -4.79
N ASP A 72 -1.09 27.61 -4.22
CA ASP A 72 -1.75 28.80 -4.78
C ASP A 72 -0.76 29.99 -4.84
N GLU A 73 0.05 30.19 -3.78
CA GLU A 73 1.06 31.25 -3.72
C GLU A 73 2.25 30.98 -4.66
N ALA A 74 2.73 29.72 -4.71
CA ALA A 74 3.86 29.33 -5.56
C ALA A 74 3.46 29.09 -7.04
N GLY A 75 2.17 29.11 -7.38
CA GLY A 75 1.67 28.82 -8.72
C GLY A 75 1.81 27.33 -9.10
N TRP A 76 1.72 26.43 -8.15
CA TRP A 76 1.80 24.99 -8.38
C TRP A 76 0.43 24.37 -8.66
N ARG A 77 0.42 23.25 -9.39
CA ARG A 77 -0.74 22.37 -9.52
C ARG A 77 -0.49 21.12 -8.69
N LEU A 78 -1.34 20.86 -7.71
CA LEU A 78 -1.14 19.73 -6.80
C LEU A 78 -1.78 18.44 -7.31
N ARG A 79 -1.06 17.35 -7.12
CA ARG A 79 -1.57 15.99 -7.21
C ARG A 79 -1.23 15.23 -5.93
N PHE A 80 -2.23 14.96 -5.11
CA PHE A 80 -2.03 14.23 -3.86
C PHE A 80 -1.92 12.71 -4.11
N VAL A 81 -0.96 12.10 -3.42
CA VAL A 81 -0.71 10.66 -3.40
C VAL A 81 -0.75 10.21 -1.95
N GLN A 82 -1.72 9.38 -1.61
CA GLN A 82 -1.90 8.89 -0.25
C GLN A 82 -1.18 7.55 -0.08
N SER A 83 -0.37 7.41 0.99
CA SER A 83 0.38 6.20 1.31
C SER A 83 0.43 5.99 2.82
N GLN A 84 0.93 4.84 3.28
CA GLN A 84 1.30 4.65 4.68
C GLN A 84 2.52 5.51 5.02
N PHE A 85 2.63 5.97 6.26
CA PHE A 85 3.72 6.84 6.72
C PHE A 85 5.10 6.25 6.35
N ASP A 86 5.31 4.99 6.70
CA ASP A 86 6.60 4.29 6.47
C ASP A 86 6.99 4.17 4.99
N ALA A 87 6.04 4.35 4.06
CA ALA A 87 6.28 4.30 2.63
C ALA A 87 6.51 5.68 1.98
N LEU A 88 6.23 6.79 2.68
CA LEU A 88 6.32 8.14 2.13
C LEU A 88 7.76 8.50 1.73
N PHE A 89 8.73 8.24 2.61
CA PHE A 89 10.13 8.52 2.31
C PHE A 89 10.65 7.71 1.11
N GLY A 90 10.30 6.42 1.03
CA GLY A 90 10.64 5.60 -0.13
C GLY A 90 9.96 6.07 -1.43
N ALA A 91 8.77 6.65 -1.35
CA ALA A 91 8.11 7.27 -2.50
C ALA A 91 8.80 8.58 -2.93
N LEU A 92 9.30 9.37 -1.96
CA LEU A 92 10.08 10.59 -2.21
C LEU A 92 11.41 10.25 -2.87
N ASP A 93 12.16 9.29 -2.31
CA ASP A 93 13.46 8.84 -2.83
C ASP A 93 13.36 8.28 -4.25
N SER A 94 12.27 7.59 -4.56
CA SER A 94 12.02 7.01 -5.90
C SER A 94 11.44 8.00 -6.91
N GLY A 95 11.26 9.29 -6.55
CA GLY A 95 10.71 10.32 -7.44
C GLY A 95 9.20 10.17 -7.73
N ARG A 96 8.47 9.33 -6.99
CA ARG A 96 7.02 9.15 -7.15
C ARG A 96 6.21 10.27 -6.56
N ILE A 97 6.76 10.96 -5.58
CA ILE A 97 6.28 12.20 -4.99
C ILE A 97 7.43 13.21 -4.97
N ASP A 98 7.09 14.48 -4.96
CA ASP A 98 8.06 15.58 -4.95
C ASP A 98 8.22 16.20 -3.57
N VAL A 99 7.21 16.09 -2.73
CA VAL A 99 7.15 16.65 -1.37
C VAL A 99 6.30 15.77 -0.47
N ILE A 100 6.68 15.69 0.82
CA ILE A 100 5.84 15.09 1.86
C ILE A 100 5.22 16.21 2.69
N ALA A 101 3.89 16.21 2.78
CA ALA A 101 3.09 17.05 3.67
C ALA A 101 2.32 16.14 4.65
N ASN A 102 2.91 15.85 5.81
CA ASN A 102 2.41 14.87 6.79
C ASN A 102 3.05 15.04 8.17
N GLN A 103 3.11 16.25 8.71
CA GLN A 103 3.68 16.55 10.03
C GLN A 103 5.10 15.96 10.21
N ILE A 104 5.97 16.19 9.23
CA ILE A 104 7.33 15.66 9.30
C ILE A 104 8.17 16.51 10.25
N THR A 105 8.45 15.99 11.43
CA THR A 105 9.35 16.63 12.40
C THR A 105 10.75 16.74 11.83
N VAL A 106 11.30 17.95 11.84
CA VAL A 106 12.69 18.22 11.48
C VAL A 106 13.59 17.70 12.60
N ASN A 107 14.55 16.86 12.25
CA ASN A 107 15.56 16.37 13.18
C ASN A 107 16.88 16.07 12.44
N PRO A 108 18.03 15.97 13.14
CA PRO A 108 19.33 15.80 12.51
C PRO A 108 19.46 14.56 11.62
N GLU A 109 18.79 13.46 11.96
CA GLU A 109 18.83 12.22 11.16
C GLU A 109 18.15 12.42 9.80
N ARG A 110 17.03 13.12 9.79
CA ARG A 110 16.27 13.42 8.56
C ARG A 110 16.93 14.51 7.74
N GLU A 111 17.48 15.56 8.38
CA GLU A 111 18.23 16.63 7.69
C GLU A 111 19.47 16.12 6.97
N ALA A 112 20.07 15.02 7.44
CA ALA A 112 21.19 14.39 6.76
C ALA A 112 20.82 13.78 5.39
N ASN A 113 19.53 13.50 5.14
CA ASN A 113 19.06 12.78 3.96
C ASN A 113 18.03 13.56 3.13
N TYR A 114 17.37 14.56 3.72
CA TYR A 114 16.27 15.30 3.11
C TYR A 114 16.43 16.80 3.32
N ALA A 115 15.90 17.58 2.39
CA ALA A 115 15.75 19.01 2.54
C ALA A 115 14.37 19.34 3.12
N PHE A 116 14.30 20.42 3.89
CA PHE A 116 13.07 20.86 4.55
C PHE A 116 12.75 22.31 4.22
N SER A 117 11.46 22.62 4.16
CA SER A 117 11.01 24.00 4.16
C SER A 117 11.19 24.65 5.54
N THR A 118 10.94 25.94 5.63
CA THR A 118 10.66 26.59 6.92
C THR A 118 9.49 25.87 7.60
N PRO A 119 9.51 25.69 8.93
CA PRO A 119 8.45 25.02 9.66
C PRO A 119 7.11 25.74 9.50
N TYR A 120 6.03 24.97 9.35
CA TYR A 120 4.65 25.48 9.30
C TYR A 120 3.78 25.01 10.47
N THR A 121 4.31 24.13 11.30
CA THR A 121 3.66 23.65 12.55
C THR A 121 4.70 23.50 13.63
N TYR A 122 4.28 23.78 14.85
CA TYR A 122 5.02 23.52 16.09
C TYR A 122 4.14 22.71 17.02
N SER A 123 4.65 21.59 17.52
CA SER A 123 3.93 20.68 18.42
C SER A 123 4.84 20.09 19.46
N ARG A 124 4.28 19.52 20.52
CA ARG A 124 5.03 18.84 21.58
C ARG A 124 4.79 17.34 21.53
N GLY A 125 5.83 16.58 21.86
CA GLY A 125 5.67 15.15 22.10
C GLY A 125 5.01 14.91 23.46
N VAL A 126 4.05 13.99 23.50
CA VAL A 126 3.40 13.57 24.73
C VAL A 126 3.42 12.05 24.89
N ILE A 127 3.38 11.59 26.12
CA ILE A 127 3.26 10.17 26.46
C ILE A 127 1.79 9.91 26.78
N VAL A 128 1.21 8.94 26.09
CA VAL A 128 -0.15 8.47 26.31
C VAL A 128 -0.08 7.07 26.91
N ALA A 129 -0.76 6.87 28.02
CA ALA A 129 -0.85 5.58 28.68
C ALA A 129 -2.28 5.32 29.19
N LYS A 130 -2.50 4.10 29.67
CA LYS A 130 -3.79 3.76 30.26
C LYS A 130 -4.03 4.60 31.52
N LYS A 131 -5.25 5.05 31.73
CA LYS A 131 -5.65 5.83 32.89
C LYS A 131 -5.27 5.12 34.20
N GLY A 132 -4.57 5.86 35.06
CA GLY A 132 -4.03 5.30 36.32
C GLY A 132 -2.73 4.50 36.14
N SER A 133 -2.07 4.56 35.00
CA SER A 133 -0.72 4.03 34.79
C SER A 133 0.29 4.75 35.73
N ASP A 134 1.39 4.08 36.07
CA ASP A 134 2.50 4.66 36.81
C ASP A 134 3.49 5.43 35.92
N ILE A 135 3.31 5.39 34.57
CA ILE A 135 4.16 6.11 33.62
C ILE A 135 3.86 7.60 33.69
N ARG A 136 4.92 8.44 33.78
CA ARG A 136 4.82 9.91 33.81
C ARG A 136 5.88 10.58 32.95
N THR A 137 7.01 9.92 32.73
CA THR A 137 8.18 10.48 32.06
C THR A 137 8.71 9.46 31.03
N LEU A 138 9.58 9.91 30.12
CA LEU A 138 10.29 9.01 29.20
C LEU A 138 11.11 7.94 29.94
N ALA A 139 11.66 8.26 31.09
CA ALA A 139 12.44 7.30 31.91
C ALA A 139 11.58 6.12 32.40
N ASP A 140 10.28 6.32 32.59
CA ASP A 140 9.35 5.26 33.01
C ASP A 140 9.02 4.27 31.87
N LEU A 141 9.46 4.56 30.64
CA LEU A 141 9.29 3.67 29.48
C LEU A 141 10.35 2.57 29.43
N GLU A 142 11.40 2.61 30.27
CA GLU A 142 12.42 1.57 30.31
C GLU A 142 11.80 0.18 30.56
N GLY A 143 12.05 -0.74 29.60
CA GLY A 143 11.50 -2.09 29.63
C GLY A 143 9.99 -2.21 29.34
N LYS A 144 9.28 -1.11 29.10
CA LYS A 144 7.87 -1.09 28.69
C LYS A 144 7.70 -1.39 27.20
N VAL A 145 6.48 -1.69 26.80
CA VAL A 145 6.11 -1.89 25.41
C VAL A 145 5.34 -0.68 24.92
N THR A 146 5.83 -0.06 23.85
CA THR A 146 5.15 1.06 23.17
C THR A 146 4.72 0.67 21.78
N ALA A 147 3.68 1.32 21.21
CA ALA A 147 3.23 1.13 19.84
C ALA A 147 3.53 2.39 19.02
N GLN A 148 4.28 2.25 17.91
CA GLN A 148 4.72 3.36 17.07
C GLN A 148 4.78 2.94 15.59
N SER A 149 4.71 3.90 14.66
CA SER A 149 5.10 3.65 13.27
C SER A 149 6.61 3.47 13.18
N ALA A 150 7.07 2.55 12.34
CA ALA A 150 8.46 2.09 12.34
C ALA A 150 9.48 3.21 12.07
N THR A 151 9.14 4.14 11.15
CA THR A 151 9.99 5.26 10.72
C THR A 151 9.66 6.60 11.41
N SER A 152 8.74 6.58 12.39
CA SER A 152 8.38 7.77 13.18
C SER A 152 9.55 8.18 14.07
N ASN A 153 9.79 9.50 14.21
CA ASN A 153 10.71 10.03 15.21
C ASN A 153 10.32 9.60 16.64
N TRP A 154 9.04 9.44 16.93
CA TRP A 154 8.54 8.95 18.22
C TRP A 154 8.92 7.48 18.48
N SER A 155 9.11 6.67 17.41
CA SER A 155 9.68 5.32 17.54
C SER A 155 11.11 5.37 18.07
N GLN A 156 11.92 6.33 17.60
CA GLN A 156 13.28 6.49 18.07
C GLN A 156 13.30 7.02 19.52
N VAL A 157 12.49 8.05 19.82
CA VAL A 157 12.36 8.58 21.20
C VAL A 157 11.99 7.48 22.20
N ALA A 158 11.04 6.61 21.86
CA ALA A 158 10.65 5.49 22.72
C ALA A 158 11.79 4.46 22.88
N LYS A 159 12.53 4.15 21.82
CA LYS A 159 13.70 3.24 21.87
C LYS A 159 14.83 3.80 22.71
N ASP A 160 15.12 5.10 22.57
CA ASP A 160 16.17 5.78 23.34
C ASP A 160 15.81 5.84 24.83
N ALA A 161 14.52 5.87 25.15
CA ALA A 161 13.99 5.73 26.50
C ALA A 161 14.01 4.27 27.03
N GLY A 162 14.54 3.30 26.26
CA GLY A 162 14.63 1.90 26.67
C GLY A 162 13.34 1.09 26.48
N ALA A 163 12.35 1.60 25.75
CA ALA A 163 11.13 0.87 25.45
C ALA A 163 11.32 -0.16 24.32
N ARG A 164 10.54 -1.24 24.38
CA ARG A 164 10.35 -2.15 23.26
C ARG A 164 9.24 -1.64 22.38
N VAL A 165 9.53 -1.32 21.12
CA VAL A 165 8.56 -0.78 20.19
C VAL A 165 7.88 -1.91 19.41
N GLU A 166 6.55 -1.97 19.48
CA GLU A 166 5.69 -2.74 18.58
C GLU A 166 5.27 -1.86 17.42
N ASN A 167 5.52 -2.31 16.19
CA ASN A 167 5.22 -1.52 15.02
C ASN A 167 3.73 -1.57 14.67
N VAL A 168 3.15 -0.40 14.46
CA VAL A 168 1.78 -0.19 13.96
C VAL A 168 1.80 0.79 12.80
N GLU A 169 0.80 0.72 11.94
CA GLU A 169 0.75 1.58 10.74
C GLU A 169 0.15 2.96 11.02
N GLN A 170 -0.66 3.08 12.07
CA GLN A 170 -1.46 4.29 12.34
C GLN A 170 -1.53 4.58 13.84
N PHE A 171 -1.57 5.88 14.17
CA PHE A 171 -1.73 6.35 15.55
C PHE A 171 -2.98 5.78 16.24
N ALA A 172 -4.12 5.78 15.55
CA ALA A 172 -5.37 5.29 16.13
C ALA A 172 -5.32 3.79 16.51
N GLN A 173 -4.55 2.97 15.77
CA GLN A 173 -4.31 1.57 16.12
C GLN A 173 -3.45 1.47 17.39
N ALA A 174 -2.44 2.33 17.52
CA ALA A 174 -1.61 2.40 18.72
C ALA A 174 -2.47 2.75 19.94
N ALA A 175 -3.35 3.75 19.83
CA ALA A 175 -4.25 4.18 20.91
C ALA A 175 -5.19 3.04 21.37
N ASP A 176 -5.80 2.29 20.43
CA ASP A 176 -6.63 1.13 20.75
C ASP A 176 -5.83 0.03 21.49
N LEU A 177 -4.57 -0.19 21.13
CA LEU A 177 -3.71 -1.16 21.82
C LEU A 177 -3.42 -0.75 23.25
N VAL A 178 -3.20 0.54 23.54
CA VAL A 178 -3.04 1.05 24.91
C VAL A 178 -4.35 0.91 25.70
N ALA A 179 -5.46 1.36 25.14
CA ALA A 179 -6.78 1.25 25.77
C ALA A 179 -7.09 -0.19 26.20
N ARG A 180 -6.76 -1.17 25.35
CA ARG A 180 -6.92 -2.61 25.62
C ARG A 180 -5.82 -3.22 26.51
N GLY A 181 -4.80 -2.45 26.90
CA GLY A 181 -3.67 -2.94 27.70
C GLY A 181 -2.80 -3.98 26.97
N ARG A 182 -2.71 -3.89 25.64
CA ARG A 182 -1.82 -4.73 24.83
C ARG A 182 -0.40 -4.19 24.76
N VAL A 183 -0.27 -2.88 24.87
CA VAL A 183 0.97 -2.14 25.04
C VAL A 183 0.82 -1.18 26.21
N ASP A 184 1.94 -0.70 26.76
CA ASP A 184 1.94 0.10 27.98
C ASP A 184 1.71 1.59 27.67
N ALA A 185 2.25 2.10 26.56
CA ALA A 185 2.20 3.52 26.21
C ALA A 185 2.37 3.77 24.71
N ILE A 186 2.13 5.01 24.30
CA ILE A 186 2.49 5.60 23.02
C ILE A 186 3.24 6.90 23.29
N VAL A 187 4.13 7.29 22.40
CA VAL A 187 4.69 8.64 22.30
C VAL A 187 4.21 9.23 20.98
N ASN A 188 3.58 10.41 21.01
CA ASN A 188 3.09 11.04 19.78
C ASN A 188 2.91 12.55 19.97
N ASP A 189 2.56 13.25 18.88
CA ASP A 189 2.17 14.66 18.88
C ASP A 189 0.97 14.93 19.78
N ASN A 190 1.05 15.94 20.59
CA ASN A 190 -0.03 16.36 21.48
C ASN A 190 -1.32 16.68 20.72
N ILE A 191 -1.22 17.30 19.53
CA ILE A 191 -2.38 17.70 18.72
C ILE A 191 -3.14 16.48 18.21
N ALA A 192 -2.44 15.46 17.68
CA ALA A 192 -3.08 14.21 17.24
C ALA A 192 -3.75 13.47 18.40
N VAL A 193 -3.10 13.47 19.56
CA VAL A 193 -3.64 12.85 20.79
C VAL A 193 -4.90 13.56 21.25
N LEU A 194 -4.90 14.89 21.27
CA LEU A 194 -6.07 15.70 21.64
C LEU A 194 -7.25 15.47 20.69
N ASP A 195 -6.98 15.42 19.38
CA ASP A 195 -8.02 15.11 18.38
C ASP A 195 -8.65 13.73 18.61
N TYR A 196 -7.80 12.73 18.85
CA TYR A 196 -8.29 11.38 19.15
C TYR A 196 -9.19 11.36 20.39
N LEU A 197 -8.71 11.90 21.50
CA LEU A 197 -9.47 11.92 22.78
C LEU A 197 -10.77 12.72 22.66
N ALA A 198 -10.73 13.86 21.98
CA ALA A 198 -11.91 14.71 21.79
C ALA A 198 -12.95 14.06 20.84
N THR A 199 -12.50 13.30 19.84
CA THR A 199 -13.38 12.65 18.85
C THR A 199 -13.98 11.36 19.39
N THR A 200 -13.17 10.51 20.05
CA THR A 200 -13.63 9.21 20.56
C THR A 200 -14.33 9.29 21.89
N GLY A 201 -14.01 10.30 22.69
CA GLY A 201 -14.42 10.35 24.11
C GLY A 201 -13.82 9.19 24.91
N ASP A 202 -12.70 8.62 24.47
CA ASP A 202 -12.05 7.49 25.15
C ASP A 202 -11.55 7.94 26.53
N ASP A 203 -12.11 7.37 27.58
CA ASP A 203 -11.77 7.65 28.96
C ASP A 203 -10.80 6.61 29.57
N GLN A 204 -10.36 5.63 28.79
CA GLN A 204 -9.46 4.56 29.23
C GLN A 204 -7.98 4.95 29.15
N ILE A 205 -7.64 5.92 28.30
CA ILE A 205 -6.30 6.44 28.12
C ILE A 205 -6.24 7.92 28.41
N GLU A 206 -5.07 8.40 28.79
CA GLU A 206 -4.84 9.82 29.09
C GLU A 206 -3.40 10.22 28.73
N VAL A 207 -3.18 11.51 28.49
CA VAL A 207 -1.83 12.08 28.45
C VAL A 207 -1.27 12.04 29.85
N VAL A 208 -0.17 11.32 30.05
CA VAL A 208 0.43 11.10 31.38
C VAL A 208 1.69 11.94 31.60
N GLY A 209 2.28 12.50 30.56
CA GLY A 209 3.47 13.35 30.65
C GLY A 209 3.95 13.81 29.27
N ASP A 210 4.95 14.71 29.30
CA ASP A 210 5.60 15.20 28.09
C ASP A 210 6.72 14.24 27.63
N ALA A 211 6.93 14.17 26.33
CA ALA A 211 7.97 13.35 25.72
C ALA A 211 9.22 14.19 25.35
N GLY A 212 9.65 15.04 26.24
CA GLY A 212 10.76 15.98 26.10
C GLY A 212 10.32 17.42 26.37
N GLU A 213 11.29 18.30 26.58
CA GLU A 213 11.06 19.72 26.85
C GLU A 213 10.99 20.55 25.56
N GLU A 214 11.44 20.01 24.42
CA GLU A 214 11.57 20.74 23.17
C GLU A 214 10.25 20.73 22.38
N VAL A 215 9.92 21.87 21.80
CA VAL A 215 8.86 22.02 20.83
C VAL A 215 9.40 21.49 19.49
N GLY A 216 8.76 20.48 18.96
CA GLY A 216 9.09 19.94 17.64
C GLY A 216 8.63 20.88 16.52
N ALA A 217 9.48 21.12 15.55
CA ALA A 217 9.17 21.87 14.34
C ALA A 217 8.81 20.90 13.21
N GLN A 218 7.66 21.05 12.57
CA GLN A 218 7.24 20.25 11.44
C GLN A 218 7.29 21.06 10.16
N ALA A 219 7.85 20.45 9.10
CA ALA A 219 8.06 21.11 7.83
C ALA A 219 7.69 20.19 6.65
N LEU A 220 7.59 20.76 5.45
CA LEU A 220 7.51 20.02 4.22
C LEU A 220 8.87 19.37 3.95
N ALA A 221 8.88 18.07 3.61
CA ALA A 221 10.13 17.35 3.32
C ALA A 221 10.28 17.09 1.81
N PHE A 222 11.47 17.35 1.30
CA PHE A 222 11.85 17.24 -0.11
C PHE A 222 13.08 16.35 -0.25
N ARG A 223 13.38 15.90 -1.48
CA ARG A 223 14.70 15.32 -1.77
C ARG A 223 15.80 16.36 -1.57
N GLN A 224 16.98 15.88 -1.20
CA GLN A 224 18.11 16.76 -0.87
C GLN A 224 18.55 17.65 -2.04
N ASP A 225 18.31 17.22 -3.27
CA ASP A 225 18.71 17.94 -4.49
C ASP A 225 17.61 18.90 -5.03
N ASP A 226 16.44 19.00 -4.37
CA ASP A 226 15.30 19.78 -4.83
C ASP A 226 15.29 21.24 -4.32
N ASP A 227 16.46 21.88 -4.26
CA ASP A 227 16.64 23.27 -3.78
C ASP A 227 15.65 24.29 -4.37
N ALA A 228 15.18 24.07 -5.61
CA ALA A 228 14.24 24.98 -6.24
C ALA A 228 12.86 24.90 -5.59
N LEU A 229 12.35 23.67 -5.34
CA LEU A 229 11.07 23.45 -4.68
C LEU A 229 11.08 23.96 -3.23
N VAL A 230 12.18 23.71 -2.51
CA VAL A 230 12.37 24.22 -1.14
C VAL A 230 12.28 25.74 -1.10
N ARG A 231 13.01 26.43 -1.98
CA ARG A 231 12.97 27.91 -2.03
C ARG A 231 11.59 28.46 -2.41
N GLU A 232 10.90 27.82 -3.36
CA GLU A 232 9.54 28.21 -3.75
C GLU A 232 8.56 28.00 -2.57
N ALA A 233 8.67 26.87 -1.86
CA ALA A 233 7.88 26.58 -0.67
C ALA A 233 8.16 27.58 0.47
N ASP A 234 9.42 27.91 0.73
CA ASP A 234 9.81 28.87 1.77
C ASP A 234 9.26 30.26 1.48
N GLN A 235 9.36 30.72 0.22
CA GLN A 235 8.82 32.03 -0.19
C GLN A 235 7.30 32.08 -0.01
N ALA A 236 6.60 30.99 -0.36
CA ALA A 236 5.16 30.88 -0.17
C ALA A 236 4.79 30.86 1.32
N LEU A 237 5.48 30.04 2.13
CA LEU A 237 5.23 29.98 3.58
C LEU A 237 5.49 31.33 4.27
N ASP A 238 6.53 32.05 3.87
CA ASP A 238 6.83 33.38 4.39
C ASP A 238 5.75 34.41 4.02
N ALA A 239 5.24 34.37 2.79
CA ALA A 239 4.12 35.22 2.36
C ALA A 239 2.84 34.90 3.14
N LEU A 240 2.48 33.62 3.25
CA LEU A 240 1.30 33.13 3.99
C LEU A 240 1.37 33.42 5.51
N ARG A 241 2.58 33.48 6.06
CA ARG A 241 2.81 33.89 7.46
C ARG A 241 2.61 35.38 7.60
N ALA A 242 3.15 36.18 6.65
CA ALA A 242 3.08 37.64 6.69
C ALA A 242 1.65 38.17 6.50
N ASP A 243 0.82 37.53 5.70
CA ASP A 243 -0.58 37.91 5.46
C ASP A 243 -1.57 37.30 6.46
N GLY A 244 -1.12 36.39 7.35
CA GLY A 244 -1.93 35.74 8.39
C GLY A 244 -2.74 34.54 7.91
N THR A 245 -2.50 34.04 6.69
CA THR A 245 -3.20 32.86 6.16
C THR A 245 -2.87 31.61 6.99
N LEU A 246 -1.59 31.41 7.37
CA LEU A 246 -1.18 30.26 8.22
C LEU A 246 -1.89 30.31 9.57
N THR A 247 -1.95 31.49 10.22
CA THR A 247 -2.68 31.70 11.48
C THR A 247 -4.16 31.32 11.30
N THR A 248 -4.80 31.80 10.21
CA THR A 248 -6.22 31.53 9.94
C THR A 248 -6.49 30.02 9.76
N ILE A 249 -5.64 29.32 9.01
CA ILE A 249 -5.75 27.86 8.84
C ILE A 249 -5.53 27.16 10.20
N SER A 250 -4.53 27.60 10.95
CA SER A 250 -4.23 27.03 12.27
C SER A 250 -5.40 27.19 13.25
N GLU A 251 -5.94 28.39 13.40
CA GLU A 251 -7.07 28.66 14.29
C GLU A 251 -8.33 27.89 13.91
N LYS A 252 -8.53 27.63 12.61
CA LYS A 252 -9.66 26.81 12.11
C LYS A 252 -9.64 25.39 12.68
N TYR A 253 -8.46 24.77 12.77
CA TYR A 253 -8.29 23.40 13.23
C TYR A 253 -8.03 23.29 14.73
N PHE A 254 -7.29 24.23 15.31
CA PHE A 254 -6.69 24.09 16.63
C PHE A 254 -7.11 25.19 17.62
N LYS A 255 -7.89 26.18 17.19
CA LYS A 255 -8.25 27.38 17.96
C LYS A 255 -7.04 28.10 18.59
N ALA A 256 -5.86 27.81 18.11
CA ALA A 256 -4.59 28.40 18.47
C ALA A 256 -3.71 28.51 17.23
N ASP A 257 -2.73 29.40 17.25
CA ASP A 257 -1.76 29.53 16.14
C ASP A 257 -0.58 28.61 16.37
N VAL A 258 -0.64 27.37 15.87
CA VAL A 258 0.46 26.40 15.92
C VAL A 258 1.49 26.62 14.82
N SER A 259 1.33 27.64 13.95
CA SER A 259 2.29 27.97 12.91
C SER A 259 3.50 28.76 13.43
N VAL A 260 3.46 29.18 14.69
CA VAL A 260 4.54 29.87 15.40
C VAL A 260 4.91 29.15 16.68
N GLU A 261 6.19 29.20 17.08
CA GLU A 261 6.73 28.43 18.19
C GLU A 261 6.04 28.74 19.53
N ASP A 262 5.69 30.00 19.76
CA ASP A 262 5.03 30.49 20.97
C ASP A 262 3.51 30.62 20.82
N GLY A 263 2.89 29.93 19.86
CA GLY A 263 1.50 30.13 19.42
C GLY A 263 0.41 29.61 20.37
N GLY A 264 0.77 29.10 21.54
CA GLY A 264 -0.17 28.65 22.58
C GLY A 264 -0.57 27.18 22.48
N ASP A 265 -1.34 26.75 23.47
CA ASP A 265 -1.80 25.35 23.53
C ASP A 265 -2.97 25.12 22.55
N ALA A 266 -2.81 24.13 21.68
CA ALA A 266 -3.86 23.73 20.76
C ALA A 266 -5.07 23.18 21.49
N GLU A 267 -6.26 23.65 21.13
CA GLU A 267 -7.53 23.08 21.57
C GLU A 267 -8.24 22.49 20.33
N VAL A 268 -8.35 21.18 20.29
CA VAL A 268 -9.00 20.49 19.16
C VAL A 268 -10.46 20.23 19.51
N ALA A 269 -11.36 20.74 18.70
CA ALA A 269 -12.76 20.36 18.77
C ALA A 269 -12.89 18.98 18.17
N GLY A 270 -13.24 17.98 18.98
CA GLY A 270 -13.50 16.64 18.48
C GLY A 270 -14.50 16.66 17.30
N ARG A 271 -14.24 15.82 16.31
CA ARG A 271 -15.18 15.61 15.22
C ARG A 271 -16.45 14.96 15.78
N ALA A 272 -17.62 15.41 15.33
CA ALA A 272 -18.88 14.81 15.77
C ALA A 272 -18.87 13.32 15.46
N GLY A 273 -18.76 12.50 16.48
CA GLY A 273 -18.82 11.04 16.37
C GLY A 273 -20.23 10.65 15.89
N GLY A 274 -20.32 10.20 14.63
CA GLY A 274 -21.52 9.54 14.12
C GLY A 274 -21.69 8.17 14.78
N SER A 275 -22.86 7.56 14.61
CA SER A 275 -23.04 6.15 14.97
C SER A 275 -22.10 5.29 14.11
N TRP A 276 -21.53 4.21 14.66
CA TRP A 276 -20.77 3.23 13.88
C TRP A 276 -21.51 2.76 12.62
N TRP A 277 -22.85 2.80 12.67
CA TRP A 277 -23.71 2.48 11.53
C TRP A 277 -23.63 3.51 10.41
N ASP A 278 -23.47 4.79 10.74
CA ASP A 278 -23.26 5.84 9.76
C ASP A 278 -21.90 5.65 9.05
N SER A 279 -20.85 5.35 9.79
CA SER A 279 -19.53 5.02 9.25
C SER A 279 -19.59 3.84 8.28
N VAL A 280 -20.30 2.77 8.63
CA VAL A 280 -20.50 1.60 7.74
C VAL A 280 -21.30 1.99 6.51
N ARG A 281 -22.42 2.71 6.66
CA ARG A 281 -23.29 3.10 5.54
C ARG A 281 -22.54 3.98 4.53
N ASP A 282 -21.79 4.95 5.02
CA ASP A 282 -21.12 5.92 4.16
C ASP A 282 -19.88 5.31 3.47
N THR A 283 -19.24 4.32 4.10
CA THR A 283 -18.07 3.61 3.56
C THR A 283 -18.45 2.43 2.64
N ALA A 284 -19.65 1.84 2.82
CA ALA A 284 -20.04 0.63 2.11
C ALA A 284 -20.00 0.77 0.58
N TRP A 285 -20.58 1.83 0.05
CA TRP A 285 -20.59 2.06 -1.39
C TRP A 285 -19.20 2.35 -1.97
N PRO A 286 -18.39 3.27 -1.43
CA PRO A 286 -17.02 3.46 -1.87
C PRO A 286 -16.17 2.17 -1.85
N ALA A 287 -16.25 1.38 -0.80
CA ALA A 287 -15.53 0.11 -0.70
C ALA A 287 -15.99 -0.91 -1.75
N LEU A 288 -17.29 -1.00 -2.03
CA LEU A 288 -17.82 -1.86 -3.10
C LEU A 288 -17.33 -1.39 -4.48
N VAL A 289 -17.33 -0.11 -4.74
CA VAL A 289 -16.82 0.47 -6.00
C VAL A 289 -15.32 0.15 -6.15
N ALA A 290 -14.52 0.26 -5.09
CA ALA A 290 -13.11 -0.10 -5.11
C ALA A 290 -12.91 -1.61 -5.40
N LEU A 291 -13.74 -2.48 -4.82
CA LEU A 291 -13.75 -3.92 -5.11
C LEU A 291 -13.98 -4.17 -6.62
N LEU A 292 -14.98 -3.53 -7.18
CA LEU A 292 -15.36 -3.73 -8.59
C LEU A 292 -14.38 -3.11 -9.58
N LYS A 293 -13.80 -1.93 -9.26
CA LYS A 293 -12.92 -1.18 -10.18
C LYS A 293 -11.44 -1.53 -10.04
N ILE A 294 -11.00 -1.98 -8.88
CA ILE A 294 -9.59 -2.28 -8.62
C ILE A 294 -9.38 -3.78 -8.42
N THR A 295 -9.97 -4.38 -7.38
CA THR A 295 -9.73 -5.78 -7.01
C THR A 295 -10.06 -6.74 -8.13
N ILE A 296 -11.26 -6.65 -8.72
CA ILE A 296 -11.70 -7.59 -9.77
C ILE A 296 -10.86 -7.46 -11.04
N PRO A 297 -10.66 -6.28 -11.65
CA PRO A 297 -9.84 -6.16 -12.85
C PRO A 297 -8.39 -6.56 -12.61
N LEU A 298 -7.79 -6.13 -11.48
CA LEU A 298 -6.42 -6.46 -11.12
C LEU A 298 -6.23 -7.98 -10.97
N THR A 299 -7.15 -8.66 -10.28
CA THR A 299 -7.15 -10.12 -10.15
C THR A 299 -7.25 -10.79 -11.51
N ALA A 300 -8.20 -10.37 -12.35
CA ALA A 300 -8.45 -11.00 -13.65
C ALA A 300 -7.24 -10.86 -14.60
N VAL A 301 -6.68 -9.65 -14.70
CA VAL A 301 -5.52 -9.37 -15.56
C VAL A 301 -4.27 -10.07 -15.04
N SER A 302 -3.97 -9.95 -13.74
CA SER A 302 -2.79 -10.58 -13.14
C SER A 302 -2.85 -12.10 -13.22
N PHE A 303 -4.02 -12.71 -12.98
CA PHE A 303 -4.19 -14.15 -13.10
C PHE A 303 -4.02 -14.62 -14.54
N ALA A 304 -4.60 -13.92 -15.51
CA ALA A 304 -4.48 -14.29 -16.93
C ALA A 304 -3.02 -14.23 -17.41
N ILE A 305 -2.30 -13.13 -17.14
CA ILE A 305 -0.88 -12.97 -17.48
C ILE A 305 -0.04 -14.01 -16.75
N GLY A 306 -0.24 -14.16 -15.44
CA GLY A 306 0.50 -15.11 -14.60
C GLY A 306 0.28 -16.56 -15.04
N LEU A 307 -0.94 -16.93 -15.43
CA LEU A 307 -1.25 -18.29 -15.92
C LEU A 307 -0.56 -18.59 -17.26
N VAL A 308 -0.55 -17.64 -18.20
CA VAL A 308 0.20 -17.81 -19.46
C VAL A 308 1.69 -17.99 -19.17
N ALA A 309 2.26 -17.16 -18.33
CA ALA A 309 3.67 -17.29 -17.92
C ALA A 309 3.92 -18.63 -17.20
N ALA A 310 3.01 -19.06 -16.32
CA ALA A 310 3.10 -20.33 -15.60
C ALA A 310 3.19 -21.54 -16.54
N VAL A 311 2.37 -21.57 -17.60
CA VAL A 311 2.43 -22.66 -18.60
C VAL A 311 3.79 -22.68 -19.28
N LEU A 312 4.31 -21.52 -19.71
CA LEU A 312 5.62 -21.44 -20.37
C LEU A 312 6.75 -21.86 -19.43
N ILE A 313 6.72 -21.41 -18.17
CA ILE A 313 7.70 -21.78 -17.14
C ILE A 313 7.62 -23.28 -16.81
N ALA A 314 6.41 -23.85 -16.70
CA ALA A 314 6.22 -25.27 -16.47
C ALA A 314 6.81 -26.13 -17.60
N LEU A 315 6.58 -25.75 -18.86
CA LEU A 315 7.15 -26.41 -20.04
C LEU A 315 8.69 -26.28 -20.06
N ALA A 316 9.23 -25.11 -19.77
CA ALA A 316 10.67 -24.90 -19.63
C ALA A 316 11.27 -25.78 -18.53
N ARG A 317 10.56 -25.91 -17.41
CA ARG A 317 10.96 -26.71 -16.23
C ARG A 317 11.02 -28.21 -16.51
N ILE A 318 10.15 -28.73 -17.37
CA ILE A 318 10.10 -30.15 -17.79
C ILE A 318 11.10 -30.44 -18.91
N SER A 319 11.61 -29.40 -19.58
CA SER A 319 12.54 -29.56 -20.70
C SER A 319 13.81 -30.33 -20.30
N SER A 320 14.30 -31.19 -21.18
CA SER A 320 15.59 -31.86 -21.02
C SER A 320 16.79 -30.91 -21.16
N SER A 321 16.58 -29.72 -21.73
CA SER A 321 17.61 -28.69 -21.86
C SER A 321 17.87 -28.01 -20.51
N ARG A 322 19.09 -28.14 -20.01
CA ARG A 322 19.52 -27.45 -18.78
C ARG A 322 19.43 -25.93 -18.90
N LEU A 323 19.60 -25.39 -20.12
CA LEU A 323 19.51 -23.96 -20.39
C LEU A 323 18.10 -23.39 -20.15
N LEU A 324 17.06 -24.21 -20.27
CA LEU A 324 15.67 -23.84 -20.01
C LEU A 324 15.23 -24.24 -18.59
N SER A 325 15.59 -25.44 -18.17
CA SER A 325 15.08 -25.98 -16.91
C SER A 325 15.74 -25.34 -15.67
N TRP A 326 16.98 -24.88 -15.77
CA TRP A 326 17.68 -24.27 -14.62
C TRP A 326 17.15 -22.87 -14.28
N PRO A 327 17.01 -21.91 -15.25
CA PRO A 327 16.38 -20.63 -14.96
C PRO A 327 14.95 -20.75 -14.48
N ALA A 328 14.16 -21.70 -15.05
CA ALA A 328 12.78 -21.96 -14.60
C ALA A 328 12.74 -22.45 -13.13
N ARG A 329 13.70 -23.32 -12.72
CA ARG A 329 13.83 -23.74 -11.32
C ARG A 329 14.15 -22.59 -10.40
N PHE A 330 15.14 -21.78 -10.79
CA PHE A 330 15.56 -20.62 -10.01
C PHE A 330 14.39 -19.64 -9.83
N PHE A 331 13.68 -19.28 -10.92
CA PHE A 331 12.52 -18.40 -10.87
C PHE A 331 11.44 -18.91 -9.92
N ILE A 332 11.02 -20.18 -10.08
CA ILE A 332 10.00 -20.78 -9.20
C ILE A 332 10.46 -20.76 -7.73
N SER A 333 11.73 -21.09 -7.49
CA SER A 333 12.28 -21.10 -6.13
C SER A 333 12.33 -19.72 -5.51
N ALA A 334 12.77 -18.69 -6.26
CA ALA A 334 12.88 -17.32 -5.80
C ALA A 334 11.48 -16.73 -5.49
N VAL A 335 10.53 -16.86 -6.44
CA VAL A 335 9.18 -16.30 -6.27
C VAL A 335 8.43 -16.97 -5.13
N ARG A 336 8.50 -18.30 -4.99
CA ARG A 336 7.83 -19.02 -3.91
C ARG A 336 8.55 -18.93 -2.56
N GLY A 337 9.83 -18.57 -2.58
CA GLY A 337 10.67 -18.40 -1.38
C GLY A 337 10.65 -16.98 -0.82
N THR A 338 9.99 -16.02 -1.49
CA THR A 338 9.90 -14.63 -1.06
C THR A 338 8.46 -14.20 -0.80
N PRO A 339 8.20 -13.37 0.23
CA PRO A 339 6.86 -12.83 0.49
C PRO A 339 6.33 -11.99 -0.69
N LEU A 340 5.02 -12.08 -0.98
CA LEU A 340 4.39 -11.27 -2.03
C LEU A 340 4.54 -9.76 -1.75
N LEU A 341 4.41 -9.35 -0.50
CA LEU A 341 4.60 -7.95 -0.11
C LEU A 341 5.98 -7.43 -0.51
N LEU A 342 7.05 -8.23 -0.27
CA LEU A 342 8.40 -7.88 -0.71
C LEU A 342 8.49 -7.76 -2.24
N GLN A 343 7.82 -8.65 -2.99
CA GLN A 343 7.78 -8.56 -4.46
C GLN A 343 7.11 -7.28 -4.93
N LEU A 344 6.02 -6.86 -4.27
CA LEU A 344 5.34 -5.58 -4.52
C LEU A 344 6.29 -4.39 -4.25
N PHE A 345 6.99 -4.38 -3.12
CA PHE A 345 7.97 -3.33 -2.79
C PHE A 345 9.09 -3.24 -3.83
N VAL A 346 9.66 -4.38 -4.23
CA VAL A 346 10.73 -4.41 -5.24
C VAL A 346 10.25 -3.84 -6.57
N VAL A 347 9.07 -4.23 -7.03
CA VAL A 347 8.53 -3.73 -8.31
C VAL A 347 8.14 -2.26 -8.22
N PHE A 348 7.64 -1.82 -7.08
CA PHE A 348 7.11 -0.46 -6.96
C PHE A 348 8.17 0.56 -6.56
N PHE A 349 9.06 0.26 -5.63
CA PHE A 349 10.04 1.20 -5.10
C PHE A 349 11.46 0.98 -5.63
N ALA A 350 11.88 -0.29 -5.89
CA ALA A 350 13.24 -0.53 -6.35
C ALA A 350 13.42 -0.45 -7.87
N LEU A 351 12.40 -0.75 -8.72
CA LEU A 351 12.54 -0.59 -10.16
C LEU A 351 12.79 0.87 -10.62
N PRO A 352 12.16 1.89 -10.03
CA PRO A 352 12.45 3.28 -10.38
C PRO A 352 13.92 3.67 -10.21
N THR A 353 14.61 3.14 -9.19
CA THR A 353 16.06 3.40 -9.01
C THR A 353 16.92 2.84 -10.15
N LEU A 354 16.36 1.94 -10.95
CA LEU A 354 16.97 1.40 -12.17
C LEU A 354 16.47 2.10 -13.45
N GLY A 355 15.72 3.20 -13.31
CA GLY A 355 15.15 3.97 -14.42
C GLY A 355 13.87 3.37 -15.04
N VAL A 356 13.21 2.43 -14.36
CA VAL A 356 11.95 1.81 -14.85
C VAL A 356 10.80 2.21 -13.93
N GLU A 357 10.08 3.25 -14.30
CA GLU A 357 8.90 3.69 -13.58
C GLU A 357 7.62 3.06 -14.16
N LEU A 358 6.81 2.47 -13.29
CA LEU A 358 5.53 1.88 -13.66
C LEU A 358 4.40 2.55 -12.87
N PRO A 359 3.28 2.91 -13.52
CA PRO A 359 2.07 3.31 -12.80
C PRO A 359 1.64 2.23 -11.80
N SER A 360 1.05 2.62 -10.66
CA SER A 360 0.70 1.73 -9.55
C SER A 360 -0.06 0.48 -9.98
N PHE A 361 -1.06 0.62 -10.87
CA PHE A 361 -1.82 -0.52 -11.38
C PHE A 361 -0.95 -1.50 -12.18
N LEU A 362 -0.03 -1.01 -13.02
CA LEU A 362 0.88 -1.86 -13.79
C LEU A 362 1.93 -2.52 -12.89
N ALA A 363 2.47 -1.80 -11.92
CA ALA A 363 3.41 -2.33 -10.95
C ALA A 363 2.77 -3.47 -10.12
N ALA A 364 1.56 -3.25 -9.60
CA ALA A 364 0.79 -4.28 -8.92
C ALA A 364 0.48 -5.47 -9.83
N THR A 365 0.03 -5.21 -11.07
CA THR A 365 -0.25 -6.26 -12.07
C THR A 365 0.99 -7.10 -12.32
N LEU A 366 2.16 -6.49 -12.49
CA LEU A 366 3.42 -7.20 -12.73
C LEU A 366 3.79 -8.08 -11.52
N ALA A 367 3.81 -7.52 -10.32
CA ALA A 367 4.18 -8.26 -9.12
C ALA A 367 3.23 -9.46 -8.87
N LEU A 368 1.92 -9.23 -8.95
CA LEU A 368 0.92 -10.28 -8.78
C LEU A 368 1.00 -11.33 -9.89
N SER A 369 1.26 -10.94 -11.15
CA SER A 369 1.43 -11.88 -12.26
C SER A 369 2.67 -12.75 -12.09
N VAL A 370 3.79 -12.18 -11.63
CA VAL A 370 5.03 -12.91 -11.30
C VAL A 370 4.77 -13.91 -10.19
N ASN A 371 4.06 -13.50 -9.15
CA ASN A 371 3.70 -14.37 -8.03
C ASN A 371 2.84 -15.54 -8.50
N VAL A 372 1.74 -15.26 -9.22
CA VAL A 372 0.87 -16.29 -9.81
C VAL A 372 1.68 -17.24 -10.71
N ALA A 373 2.57 -16.70 -11.55
CA ALA A 373 3.40 -17.50 -12.43
C ALA A 373 4.27 -18.51 -11.67
N GLY A 374 4.86 -18.11 -10.54
CA GLY A 374 5.69 -18.98 -9.72
C GLY A 374 4.91 -20.14 -9.08
N TYR A 375 3.74 -19.86 -8.52
CA TYR A 375 2.90 -20.88 -7.88
C TYR A 375 2.18 -21.77 -8.91
N ALA A 376 1.56 -21.16 -9.92
CA ALA A 376 0.83 -21.90 -10.95
C ALA A 376 1.74 -22.74 -11.85
N ALA A 377 2.99 -22.34 -12.08
CA ALA A 377 3.94 -23.14 -12.87
C ALA A 377 4.18 -24.52 -12.27
N GLU A 378 4.32 -24.60 -10.95
CA GLU A 378 4.52 -25.88 -10.27
C GLU A 378 3.23 -26.73 -10.29
N THR A 379 2.07 -26.09 -10.17
CA THR A 379 0.75 -26.72 -10.31
C THR A 379 0.58 -27.33 -11.70
N VAL A 380 0.85 -26.55 -12.75
CA VAL A 380 0.77 -26.99 -14.16
C VAL A 380 1.78 -28.12 -14.41
N ARG A 381 3.01 -27.98 -13.92
CA ARG A 381 4.03 -29.03 -14.03
C ARG A 381 3.57 -30.34 -13.37
N GLY A 382 3.05 -30.25 -12.14
CA GLY A 382 2.52 -31.41 -11.40
C GLY A 382 1.39 -32.09 -12.18
N ALA A 383 0.46 -31.32 -12.72
CA ALA A 383 -0.65 -31.84 -13.52
C ALA A 383 -0.20 -32.54 -14.83
N LEU A 384 0.80 -31.95 -15.52
CA LEU A 384 1.37 -32.57 -16.73
C LEU A 384 2.05 -33.91 -16.42
N LEU A 385 2.75 -34.01 -15.29
CA LEU A 385 3.44 -35.25 -14.87
C LEU A 385 2.49 -36.29 -14.27
N ALA A 386 1.32 -35.90 -13.83
CA ALA A 386 0.30 -36.79 -13.29
C ALA A 386 -0.47 -37.58 -14.38
N VAL A 387 -0.33 -37.19 -15.66
CA VAL A 387 -0.91 -37.95 -16.76
C VAL A 387 -0.17 -39.29 -16.90
N PRO A 388 -0.87 -40.45 -16.85
CA PRO A 388 -0.23 -41.75 -16.89
C PRO A 388 0.66 -41.97 -18.12
N ALA A 389 1.83 -42.56 -17.94
CA ALA A 389 2.79 -42.81 -19.04
C ALA A 389 2.19 -43.63 -20.16
N GLY A 390 1.30 -44.56 -19.85
CA GLY A 390 0.59 -45.37 -20.84
C GLY A 390 -0.22 -44.56 -21.87
N GLN A 391 -0.65 -43.34 -21.53
CA GLN A 391 -1.31 -42.43 -22.48
C GLN A 391 -0.32 -41.92 -23.54
N HIS A 392 0.92 -41.68 -23.16
CA HIS A 392 1.99 -41.30 -24.09
C HIS A 392 2.39 -42.48 -24.99
N GLU A 393 2.51 -43.67 -24.40
CA GLU A 393 2.85 -44.89 -25.13
C GLU A 393 1.76 -45.27 -26.12
N ALA A 394 0.49 -45.24 -25.74
CA ALA A 394 -0.64 -45.52 -26.62
C ALA A 394 -0.69 -44.55 -27.79
N ALA A 395 -0.51 -43.23 -27.54
CA ALA A 395 -0.44 -42.22 -28.58
C ALA A 395 0.74 -42.47 -29.55
N ALA A 396 1.90 -42.88 -29.04
CA ALA A 396 3.05 -43.20 -29.86
C ALA A 396 2.80 -44.46 -30.73
N THR A 397 2.14 -45.47 -30.19
CA THR A 397 1.80 -46.73 -30.91
C THR A 397 0.91 -46.48 -32.14
N ILE A 398 -0.01 -45.51 -32.06
CA ILE A 398 -0.88 -45.12 -33.18
C ILE A 398 -0.24 -44.06 -34.09
N GLY A 399 1.07 -43.76 -33.91
CA GLY A 399 1.83 -42.86 -34.78
C GLY A 399 1.60 -41.36 -34.53
N MET A 400 1.07 -40.96 -33.38
CA MET A 400 0.89 -39.54 -33.08
C MET A 400 2.23 -38.84 -32.86
N SER A 401 2.41 -37.66 -33.48
CA SER A 401 3.57 -36.84 -33.19
C SER A 401 3.52 -36.31 -31.76
N ARG A 402 4.69 -35.98 -31.15
CA ARG A 402 4.78 -35.45 -29.76
C ARG A 402 3.89 -34.21 -29.55
N ALA A 403 3.83 -33.30 -30.53
CA ALA A 403 2.99 -32.12 -30.44
C ALA A 403 1.49 -32.47 -30.48
N LEU A 404 1.09 -33.44 -31.29
CA LEU A 404 -0.30 -33.89 -31.41
C LEU A 404 -0.71 -34.62 -30.11
N THR A 405 0.17 -35.51 -29.59
CA THR A 405 -0.02 -36.19 -28.30
C THR A 405 -0.21 -35.19 -27.18
N LEU A 406 0.69 -34.19 -27.06
CA LEU A 406 0.56 -33.13 -26.05
C LEU A 406 -0.79 -32.41 -26.18
N ARG A 407 -1.15 -31.97 -27.39
CA ARG A 407 -2.36 -31.14 -27.59
C ARG A 407 -3.66 -31.92 -27.41
N ARG A 408 -3.74 -33.19 -27.88
CA ARG A 408 -5.02 -33.93 -27.93
C ARG A 408 -5.18 -34.95 -26.82
N VAL A 409 -4.08 -35.39 -26.18
CA VAL A 409 -4.14 -36.43 -25.16
C VAL A 409 -3.76 -35.86 -23.79
N VAL A 410 -2.58 -35.25 -23.70
CA VAL A 410 -2.00 -34.82 -22.40
C VAL A 410 -2.64 -33.56 -21.85
N LEU A 411 -2.72 -32.49 -22.63
CA LEU A 411 -3.25 -31.20 -22.20
C LEU A 411 -4.71 -31.28 -21.69
N PRO A 412 -5.66 -31.98 -22.35
CA PRO A 412 -7.02 -32.08 -21.83
C PRO A 412 -7.11 -32.83 -20.50
N GLN A 413 -6.24 -33.84 -20.28
CA GLN A 413 -6.17 -34.58 -19.02
C GLN A 413 -5.47 -33.75 -17.94
N ALA A 414 -4.33 -33.16 -18.25
CA ALA A 414 -3.60 -32.27 -17.34
C ALA A 414 -4.44 -31.07 -16.92
N ALA A 415 -5.24 -30.46 -17.83
CA ALA A 415 -6.12 -29.34 -17.51
C ALA A 415 -7.13 -29.72 -16.43
N ARG A 416 -7.73 -30.90 -16.48
CA ARG A 416 -8.67 -31.39 -15.45
C ARG A 416 -8.01 -31.49 -14.08
N ILE A 417 -6.75 -31.95 -14.05
CA ILE A 417 -5.99 -32.07 -12.80
C ILE A 417 -5.55 -30.71 -12.29
N ALA A 418 -5.22 -29.76 -13.19
CA ALA A 418 -4.71 -28.43 -12.84
C ALA A 418 -5.81 -27.47 -12.39
N VAL A 419 -7.03 -27.57 -12.93
CA VAL A 419 -8.12 -26.59 -12.69
C VAL A 419 -8.43 -26.41 -11.21
N PRO A 420 -8.62 -27.44 -10.36
CA PRO A 420 -8.93 -27.24 -8.95
C PRO A 420 -7.85 -26.41 -8.21
N PRO A 421 -6.56 -26.78 -8.23
CA PRO A 421 -5.54 -26.00 -7.53
C PRO A 421 -5.30 -24.62 -8.16
N LEU A 422 -5.47 -24.44 -9.49
CA LEU A 422 -5.39 -23.12 -10.11
C LEU A 422 -6.55 -22.21 -9.70
N SER A 423 -7.74 -22.76 -9.55
CA SER A 423 -8.89 -22.02 -9.04
C SER A 423 -8.66 -21.57 -7.58
N ASN A 424 -8.05 -22.41 -6.76
CA ASN A 424 -7.64 -22.01 -5.40
C ASN A 424 -6.61 -20.87 -5.44
N THR A 425 -5.68 -20.89 -6.39
CA THR A 425 -4.72 -19.79 -6.61
C THR A 425 -5.47 -18.49 -6.98
N LEU A 426 -6.51 -18.56 -7.80
CA LEU A 426 -7.33 -17.41 -8.15
C LEU A 426 -8.06 -16.84 -6.92
N VAL A 427 -8.66 -17.70 -6.10
CA VAL A 427 -9.35 -17.25 -4.86
C VAL A 427 -8.35 -16.65 -3.86
N SER A 428 -7.12 -17.19 -3.77
CA SER A 428 -6.07 -16.59 -2.95
C SER A 428 -5.66 -15.22 -3.48
N LEU A 429 -5.48 -15.10 -4.81
CA LEU A 429 -5.10 -13.85 -5.45
C LEU A 429 -6.08 -12.70 -5.15
N VAL A 430 -7.40 -12.98 -5.10
CA VAL A 430 -8.41 -11.97 -4.70
C VAL A 430 -8.10 -11.40 -3.31
N LYS A 431 -7.71 -12.25 -2.37
CA LYS A 431 -7.36 -11.79 -1.00
C LYS A 431 -6.03 -11.07 -0.99
N ASP A 432 -5.07 -11.55 -1.77
CA ASP A 432 -3.73 -10.97 -1.89
C ASP A 432 -3.75 -9.57 -2.50
N THR A 433 -4.81 -9.20 -3.24
CA THR A 433 -4.97 -7.81 -3.71
C THR A 433 -5.16 -6.79 -2.58
N SER A 434 -5.51 -7.20 -1.37
CA SER A 434 -5.53 -6.26 -0.22
C SER A 434 -4.15 -5.68 0.10
N LEU A 435 -3.06 -6.36 -0.30
CA LEU A 435 -1.69 -5.86 -0.12
C LEU A 435 -1.33 -4.72 -1.08
N VAL A 436 -2.11 -4.48 -2.14
CA VAL A 436 -1.80 -3.42 -3.11
C VAL A 436 -2.07 -2.01 -2.57
N SER A 437 -2.74 -1.90 -1.44
CA SER A 437 -2.86 -0.63 -0.70
C SER A 437 -1.50 0.02 -0.44
N VAL A 438 -0.46 -0.79 -0.23
CA VAL A 438 0.92 -0.34 0.01
C VAL A 438 1.56 0.30 -1.24
N VAL A 439 1.10 -0.08 -2.43
CA VAL A 439 1.60 0.47 -3.70
C VAL A 439 0.66 1.52 -4.29
N LEU A 440 0.04 2.31 -3.43
CA LEU A 440 -0.77 3.49 -3.76
C LEU A 440 -2.06 3.18 -4.56
N LEU A 441 -2.58 1.97 -4.48
CA LEU A 441 -3.89 1.64 -5.04
C LEU A 441 -4.99 1.73 -3.98
N THR A 442 -6.06 2.41 -4.33
CA THR A 442 -7.24 2.54 -3.46
C THR A 442 -8.14 1.32 -3.63
N ASP A 443 -7.76 0.21 -3.00
CA ASP A 443 -8.54 -1.01 -2.92
C ASP A 443 -9.59 -0.92 -1.78
N PRO A 444 -10.49 -1.90 -1.62
CA PRO A 444 -11.50 -1.87 -0.55
C PRO A 444 -10.92 -1.81 0.86
N PHE A 445 -9.78 -2.47 1.08
CA PHE A 445 -9.11 -2.48 2.38
C PHE A 445 -8.62 -1.07 2.74
N ARG A 446 -8.02 -0.36 1.77
CA ARG A 446 -7.57 1.02 1.95
C ARG A 446 -8.74 1.98 2.22
N VAL A 447 -9.84 1.88 1.45
CA VAL A 447 -11.04 2.70 1.68
C VAL A 447 -11.53 2.56 3.12
N VAL A 448 -11.62 1.31 3.60
CA VAL A 448 -12.07 1.02 4.96
C VAL A 448 -11.06 1.50 6.01
N THR A 449 -9.77 1.35 5.77
CA THR A 449 -8.72 1.82 6.68
C THR A 449 -8.75 3.35 6.81
N GLN A 450 -8.96 4.06 5.71
CA GLN A 450 -9.10 5.51 5.71
C GLN A 450 -10.35 5.96 6.48
N ALA A 451 -11.50 5.32 6.27
CA ALA A 451 -12.71 5.63 7.02
C ALA A 451 -12.54 5.32 8.52
N ALA A 452 -11.93 4.18 8.85
CA ALA A 452 -11.70 3.78 10.24
C ALA A 452 -10.74 4.71 10.98
N SER A 453 -9.77 5.33 10.31
CA SER A 453 -8.86 6.29 10.96
C SER A 453 -9.54 7.61 11.32
N VAL A 454 -10.65 7.93 10.68
CA VAL A 454 -11.43 9.16 10.94
C VAL A 454 -12.52 8.92 11.98
N SER A 455 -13.26 7.80 11.84
CA SER A 455 -14.40 7.46 12.72
C SER A 455 -13.99 6.64 13.95
N PHE A 456 -12.82 6.01 13.90
CA PHE A 456 -12.32 5.05 14.89
C PHE A 456 -13.19 3.78 15.03
N ASP A 457 -14.13 3.55 14.11
CA ASP A 457 -15.02 2.38 14.06
C ASP A 457 -14.35 1.17 13.38
N TYR A 458 -13.18 0.77 13.84
CA TYR A 458 -12.39 -0.29 13.21
C TYR A 458 -13.14 -1.60 13.05
N LEU A 459 -13.74 -2.11 14.15
CA LEU A 459 -14.37 -3.43 14.13
C LEU A 459 -15.51 -3.52 13.11
N PRO A 460 -16.52 -2.63 13.09
CA PRO A 460 -17.62 -2.74 12.14
C PRO A 460 -17.17 -2.55 10.69
N LEU A 461 -16.22 -1.66 10.44
CA LEU A 461 -15.69 -1.40 9.10
C LEU A 461 -14.85 -2.57 8.57
N PHE A 462 -13.99 -3.16 9.39
CA PHE A 462 -13.21 -4.34 8.98
C PHE A 462 -14.08 -5.59 8.83
N VAL A 463 -15.14 -5.75 9.63
CA VAL A 463 -16.13 -6.83 9.43
C VAL A 463 -16.85 -6.63 8.09
N MET A 464 -17.21 -5.39 7.73
CA MET A 464 -17.85 -5.09 6.45
C MET A 464 -16.95 -5.45 5.26
N VAL A 465 -15.68 -5.04 5.25
CA VAL A 465 -14.79 -5.38 4.13
C VAL A 465 -14.48 -6.87 4.10
N GLY A 466 -14.34 -7.51 5.26
CA GLY A 466 -14.21 -8.96 5.38
C GLY A 466 -15.41 -9.69 4.76
N PHE A 467 -16.62 -9.17 4.96
CA PHE A 467 -17.83 -9.69 4.32
C PHE A 467 -17.77 -9.55 2.79
N TYR A 468 -17.27 -8.45 2.23
CA TYR A 468 -17.12 -8.28 0.78
C TYR A 468 -16.14 -9.29 0.19
N TYR A 469 -14.96 -9.47 0.80
CA TYR A 469 -14.02 -10.51 0.38
C TYR A 469 -14.60 -11.92 0.52
N TRP A 470 -15.34 -12.19 1.58
CA TRP A 470 -16.00 -13.49 1.76
C TRP A 470 -17.04 -13.77 0.67
N VAL A 471 -17.87 -12.78 0.32
CA VAL A 471 -18.89 -12.91 -0.74
C VAL A 471 -18.24 -13.21 -2.08
N ILE A 472 -17.25 -12.42 -2.49
CA ILE A 472 -16.59 -12.62 -3.80
C ILE A 472 -15.85 -13.96 -3.85
N CYS A 473 -15.15 -14.36 -2.80
CA CYS A 473 -14.48 -15.65 -2.72
C CYS A 473 -15.48 -16.80 -2.76
N THR A 474 -16.64 -16.68 -2.10
CA THR A 474 -17.72 -17.68 -2.12
C THR A 474 -18.33 -17.83 -3.52
N LEU A 475 -18.56 -16.71 -4.22
CA LEU A 475 -19.05 -16.73 -5.60
C LEU A 475 -18.03 -17.39 -6.56
N LEU A 476 -16.75 -17.07 -6.42
CA LEU A 476 -15.69 -17.71 -7.19
C LEU A 476 -15.60 -19.22 -6.91
N THR A 477 -15.66 -19.63 -5.64
CA THR A 477 -15.66 -21.04 -5.24
C THR A 477 -16.88 -21.78 -5.80
N ALA A 478 -18.06 -21.16 -5.77
CA ALA A 478 -19.24 -21.74 -6.38
C ALA A 478 -19.13 -21.91 -7.92
N ALA A 479 -18.52 -20.93 -8.60
CA ALA A 479 -18.21 -21.01 -10.03
C ALA A 479 -17.18 -22.11 -10.31
N GLN A 480 -16.13 -22.21 -9.48
CA GLN A 480 -15.13 -23.28 -9.53
C GLN A 480 -15.78 -24.66 -9.43
N ASN A 481 -16.61 -24.92 -8.39
CA ASN A 481 -17.25 -26.20 -8.19
C ASN A 481 -18.12 -26.61 -9.39
N ARG A 482 -18.81 -25.63 -10.01
CA ARG A 482 -19.57 -25.89 -11.24
C ARG A 482 -18.66 -26.26 -12.42
N LEU A 483 -17.52 -25.59 -12.57
CA LEU A 483 -16.53 -25.89 -13.60
C LEU A 483 -15.93 -27.29 -13.42
N GLU A 484 -15.53 -27.62 -12.20
CA GLU A 484 -14.99 -28.95 -11.84
C GLU A 484 -16.00 -30.07 -12.12
N THR A 485 -17.26 -29.90 -11.73
CA THR A 485 -18.32 -30.85 -12.01
C THR A 485 -18.51 -31.06 -13.51
N ARG A 486 -18.43 -29.99 -14.33
CA ARG A 486 -18.52 -30.11 -15.78
C ARG A 486 -17.32 -30.83 -16.38
N LEU A 487 -16.09 -30.56 -15.91
CA LEU A 487 -14.86 -31.19 -16.41
C LEU A 487 -14.78 -32.68 -16.04
N ASN A 488 -15.32 -33.07 -14.88
CA ASN A 488 -15.30 -34.44 -14.38
C ASN A 488 -16.48 -35.30 -14.86
N ARG A 489 -17.47 -34.71 -15.54
CA ARG A 489 -18.71 -35.38 -15.94
C ARG A 489 -18.51 -36.67 -16.77
N TYR A 490 -17.35 -36.82 -17.39
CA TYR A 490 -17.03 -37.98 -18.27
C TYR A 490 -15.96 -38.90 -17.65
N VAL A 491 -15.60 -38.72 -16.37
CA VAL A 491 -14.58 -39.54 -15.72
C VAL A 491 -15.15 -40.40 -14.58
N THR A 492 -16.40 -40.17 -14.20
CA THR A 492 -17.11 -40.99 -13.20
C THR A 492 -17.74 -42.23 -13.87
N THR A 493 -16.96 -43.25 -13.97
CA THR A 493 -17.38 -44.67 -13.91
C THR A 493 -16.32 -45.46 -13.19
#